data_60cb033968964fea6099f091c76a73ce
#
_entry.id   60cb033968964fea6099f091c76a73ce
#
_cell.length_a   1.000
_cell.length_b   1.000
_cell.length_c   1.000
_cell.angle_alpha   90.00
_cell.angle_beta   90.00
_cell.angle_gamma   90.00
#
_symmetry.space_group_name_H-M   'P 1'
#
loop_
_entity.id
_entity.type
_entity.pdbx_description
1 polymer ?
#
loop_
_entity_poly.entity_id
_entity_poly.type
_entity_poly.pdbx_seq_one_letter_code
_entity_poly.pdbx_strand_id
1 'polypeptide(L)'
;MAHNMNEVRMLDFSVIGDPRGYIVVAECMKEIPFCIQRIFYIFGSKRDIVRGNHANKKTQFVLINVAGKSKVRVKDGEGNEAIYCLNRPHTGIYLPTMVWKEMYDFSEDSVLLCLASEHYDPNEYIRDYDQFVKMVCTEESLS
;
A
#
# COMPACT_ATOMS: atom_id res chain seq x y z
N MET A 1 -10.87 -10.63 -9.67
CA MET A 1 -10.85 -9.52 -10.61
C MET A 1 -9.46 -8.96 -10.76
N ALA A 2 -8.77 -9.46 -11.79
CA ALA A 2 -7.39 -9.08 -12.07
C ALA A 2 -7.22 -7.59 -12.33
N HIS A 3 -8.28 -6.92 -12.74
CA HIS A 3 -8.25 -5.50 -13.06
C HIS A 3 -8.01 -4.60 -11.83
N ASN A 4 -8.10 -5.11 -10.60
CA ASN A 4 -7.73 -4.32 -9.43
C ASN A 4 -6.26 -3.91 -9.47
N MET A 5 -5.41 -4.76 -10.08
CA MET A 5 -4.01 -4.45 -10.29
C MET A 5 -3.81 -3.17 -11.13
N ASN A 6 -4.73 -2.89 -12.06
CA ASN A 6 -4.67 -1.70 -12.90
C ASN A 6 -4.93 -0.41 -12.12
N GLU A 7 -5.51 -0.51 -10.93
CA GLU A 7 -5.79 0.63 -10.07
C GLU A 7 -4.62 0.96 -9.16
N VAL A 8 -3.64 0.06 -9.02
CA VAL A 8 -2.42 0.34 -8.27
C VAL A 8 -1.68 1.46 -8.99
N ARG A 9 -1.36 2.52 -8.26
CA ARG A 9 -0.66 3.65 -8.86
C ARG A 9 0.11 4.45 -7.83
N MET A 10 1.14 5.13 -8.31
CA MET A 10 1.85 6.11 -7.51
C MET A 10 1.05 7.40 -7.45
N LEU A 11 1.07 8.03 -6.29
CA LEU A 11 0.46 9.33 -6.05
C LEU A 11 1.57 10.35 -5.80
N ASP A 12 1.47 11.51 -6.44
CA ASP A 12 2.39 12.62 -6.23
C ASP A 12 1.69 13.70 -5.43
N PHE A 13 2.28 14.09 -4.31
CA PHE A 13 1.74 15.15 -3.46
C PHE A 13 2.50 16.45 -3.69
N SER A 14 1.80 17.55 -3.64
CA SER A 14 2.42 18.87 -3.76
C SER A 14 3.29 19.17 -2.54
N VAL A 15 4.46 19.71 -2.80
CA VAL A 15 5.40 20.14 -1.75
C VAL A 15 5.35 21.64 -1.66
N ILE A 16 5.08 22.16 -0.47
CA ILE A 16 5.09 23.58 -0.17
C ILE A 16 6.33 23.86 0.67
N GLY A 17 7.20 24.73 0.21
CA GLY A 17 8.47 24.96 0.88
C GLY A 17 8.90 26.42 0.91
N ASP A 18 9.70 26.73 1.92
CA ASP A 18 10.40 28.01 2.09
C ASP A 18 11.68 27.74 2.90
N PRO A 19 12.47 28.78 3.28
CA PRO A 19 13.70 28.54 4.04
C PRO A 19 13.52 27.83 5.38
N ARG A 20 12.29 27.73 5.91
CA ARG A 20 12.00 27.02 7.17
C ARG A 20 11.80 25.53 6.98
N GLY A 21 11.63 25.03 5.73
CA GLY A 21 11.41 23.63 5.45
C GLY A 21 10.25 23.40 4.49
N TYR A 22 9.72 22.17 4.50
CA TYR A 22 8.73 21.74 3.52
C TYR A 22 7.50 21.15 4.20
N ILE A 23 6.34 21.32 3.55
CA ILE A 23 5.06 20.74 3.98
C ILE A 23 4.48 19.97 2.82
N VAL A 24 4.00 18.75 3.12
CA VAL A 24 3.22 17.94 2.19
C VAL A 24 1.85 17.75 2.79
N VAL A 25 0.79 18.03 2.03
CA VAL A 25 -0.59 17.91 2.48
C VAL A 25 -1.29 16.87 1.61
N ALA A 26 -1.99 15.95 2.26
CA ALA A 26 -2.82 14.96 1.58
C ALA A 26 -4.14 14.86 2.33
N GLU A 27 -5.23 15.15 1.64
CA GLU A 27 -6.55 15.24 2.26
C GLU A 27 -7.47 14.10 1.78
N CYS A 28 -8.32 13.68 2.68
CA CYS A 28 -9.35 12.68 2.43
C CYS A 28 -10.24 13.09 1.26
N MET A 29 -10.43 12.17 0.31
CA MET A 29 -11.24 12.36 -0.90
C MET A 29 -10.73 13.44 -1.85
N LYS A 30 -9.46 13.83 -1.66
CA LYS A 30 -8.73 14.71 -2.58
C LYS A 30 -7.52 13.94 -3.11
N GLU A 31 -6.33 14.16 -2.53
CA GLU A 31 -5.14 13.38 -2.92
C GLU A 31 -5.29 11.92 -2.49
N ILE A 32 -5.92 11.68 -1.33
CA ILE A 32 -6.19 10.32 -0.85
C ILE A 32 -7.58 9.91 -1.34
N PRO A 33 -7.68 8.85 -2.18
CA PRO A 33 -8.95 8.53 -2.86
C PRO A 33 -9.96 7.78 -2.00
N PHE A 34 -9.95 7.97 -0.68
CA PHE A 34 -10.90 7.37 0.25
C PHE A 34 -10.94 8.16 1.55
N CYS A 35 -11.96 7.89 2.39
CA CYS A 35 -12.01 8.42 3.75
C CYS A 35 -11.07 7.61 4.64
N ILE A 36 -10.15 8.29 5.30
CA ILE A 36 -9.15 7.65 6.16
C ILE A 36 -9.80 7.29 7.50
N GLN A 37 -9.85 5.99 7.81
CA GLN A 37 -10.42 5.50 9.06
C GLN A 37 -9.35 5.03 10.04
N ARG A 38 -8.13 4.75 9.56
CA ARG A 38 -7.05 4.21 10.37
C ARG A 38 -5.71 4.69 9.84
N ILE A 39 -4.83 5.04 10.75
CA ILE A 39 -3.45 5.38 10.45
C ILE A 39 -2.56 4.45 11.27
N PHE A 40 -1.55 3.89 10.63
CA PHE A 40 -0.49 3.17 11.34
C PHE A 40 0.82 3.42 10.60
N TYR A 41 1.92 3.13 11.25
CA TYR A 41 3.23 3.32 10.60
C TYR A 41 4.21 2.26 11.09
N ILE A 42 5.12 1.91 10.19
CA ILE A 42 6.10 0.86 10.36
C ILE A 42 7.48 1.50 10.44
N PHE A 43 8.20 1.20 11.50
CA PHE A 43 9.57 1.68 11.68
C PHE A 43 10.40 0.60 12.38
N GLY A 44 11.73 0.73 12.30
CA GLY A 44 12.61 -0.21 12.95
C GLY A 44 12.69 -1.59 12.29
N SER A 45 12.13 -1.74 11.09
CA SER A 45 12.22 -3.01 10.36
C SER A 45 13.61 -3.16 9.76
N LYS A 46 14.16 -4.35 9.90
CA LYS A 46 15.45 -4.67 9.30
C LYS A 46 15.29 -4.90 7.79
N ARG A 47 16.38 -4.72 7.06
CA ARG A 47 16.39 -4.80 5.60
C ARG A 47 15.91 -6.14 5.04
N ASP A 48 16.18 -7.24 5.75
CA ASP A 48 15.83 -8.59 5.33
C ASP A 48 14.41 -9.02 5.72
N ILE A 49 13.65 -8.14 6.39
CA ILE A 49 12.29 -8.44 6.81
C ILE A 49 11.30 -8.11 5.70
N VAL A 50 10.37 -9.02 5.45
CA VAL A 50 9.23 -8.80 4.56
C VAL A 50 7.98 -8.68 5.43
N ARG A 51 7.28 -7.56 5.29
CA ARG A 51 6.02 -7.32 6.00
C ARG A 51 4.86 -7.35 5.02
N GLY A 52 3.64 -7.37 5.55
CA GLY A 52 2.45 -7.50 4.74
C GLY A 52 2.16 -8.98 4.51
N ASN A 53 2.45 -9.49 3.32
CA ASN A 53 2.15 -10.87 2.93
C ASN A 53 0.65 -11.14 3.07
N HIS A 54 -0.17 -10.25 2.51
CA HIS A 54 -1.61 -10.40 2.59
C HIS A 54 -2.31 -9.57 1.51
N ALA A 55 -3.58 -9.89 1.31
CA ALA A 55 -4.52 -9.06 0.56
C ALA A 55 -5.68 -8.70 1.47
N ASN A 56 -6.38 -7.64 1.12
CA ASN A 56 -7.53 -7.14 1.89
C ASN A 56 -8.79 -7.18 1.04
N LYS A 57 -9.88 -7.69 1.61
CA LYS A 57 -11.17 -7.76 0.92
C LYS A 57 -11.86 -6.41 0.83
N LYS A 58 -11.69 -5.55 1.84
CA LYS A 58 -12.41 -4.29 2.00
C LYS A 58 -11.53 -3.07 2.10
N THR A 59 -10.32 -3.20 2.65
CA THR A 59 -9.48 -2.06 2.97
C THR A 59 -8.63 -1.65 1.77
N GLN A 60 -8.68 -0.36 1.47
CA GLN A 60 -7.76 0.31 0.55
C GLN A 60 -6.67 0.97 1.38
N PHE A 61 -5.49 1.13 0.81
CA PHE A 61 -4.35 1.74 1.50
C PHE A 61 -3.67 2.79 0.64
N VAL A 62 -3.08 3.76 1.30
CA VAL A 62 -2.01 4.60 0.73
C VAL A 62 -0.81 4.47 1.65
N LEU A 63 0.34 4.14 1.08
CA LEU A 63 1.60 3.97 1.81
C LEU A 63 2.57 5.07 1.39
N ILE A 64 3.20 5.73 2.37
CA ILE A 64 4.13 6.84 2.13
C ILE A 64 5.37 6.64 3.01
N ASN A 65 6.57 6.61 2.42
CA ASN A 65 7.79 6.68 3.22
C ASN A 65 8.06 8.12 3.60
N VAL A 66 7.64 8.50 4.80
CA VAL A 66 7.85 9.86 5.30
C VAL A 66 9.31 10.09 5.71
N ALA A 67 10.06 9.02 5.92
CA ALA A 67 11.51 9.03 6.11
C ALA A 67 12.08 7.77 5.50
N GLY A 68 13.29 7.85 4.96
CA GLY A 68 13.96 6.69 4.37
C GLY A 68 13.25 6.15 3.16
N LYS A 69 13.41 4.83 2.93
CA LYS A 69 12.88 4.17 1.73
C LYS A 69 12.51 2.71 2.00
N SER A 70 11.64 2.19 1.15
CA SER A 70 11.26 0.78 1.12
C SER A 70 10.74 0.44 -0.27
N LYS A 71 10.43 -0.83 -0.47
CA LYS A 71 9.82 -1.33 -1.70
C LYS A 71 8.50 -2.00 -1.39
N VAL A 72 7.58 -1.89 -2.34
CA VAL A 72 6.29 -2.57 -2.27
C VAL A 72 6.16 -3.44 -3.50
N ARG A 73 5.95 -4.75 -3.28
CA ARG A 73 5.62 -5.69 -4.35
C ARG A 73 4.14 -5.96 -4.30
N VAL A 74 3.49 -5.89 -5.45
CA VAL A 74 2.06 -6.20 -5.59
C VAL A 74 1.87 -7.34 -6.57
N LYS A 75 0.89 -8.21 -6.29
CA LYS A 75 0.57 -9.36 -7.13
C LYS A 75 -0.94 -9.46 -7.29
N ASP A 76 -1.39 -9.85 -8.49
CA ASP A 76 -2.82 -9.98 -8.77
C ASP A 76 -3.37 -11.40 -8.65
N GLY A 77 -2.51 -12.37 -8.36
CA GLY A 77 -2.91 -13.77 -8.27
C GLY A 77 -2.99 -14.50 -9.60
N GLU A 78 -2.67 -13.83 -10.70
CA GLU A 78 -2.72 -14.41 -12.06
C GLU A 78 -1.36 -14.42 -12.74
N GLY A 79 -0.30 -14.26 -11.98
CA GLY A 79 1.05 -14.24 -12.48
C GLY A 79 1.63 -12.86 -12.77
N ASN A 80 0.84 -11.82 -12.62
CA ASN A 80 1.34 -10.45 -12.78
C ASN A 80 1.83 -9.90 -11.45
N GLU A 81 2.97 -9.23 -11.49
CA GLU A 81 3.50 -8.53 -10.31
C GLU A 81 4.21 -7.25 -10.74
N ALA A 82 4.29 -6.31 -9.82
CA ALA A 82 5.01 -5.06 -10.01
C ALA A 82 5.67 -4.66 -8.70
N ILE A 83 6.80 -3.97 -8.81
CA ILE A 83 7.58 -3.49 -7.68
C ILE A 83 7.66 -1.97 -7.77
N TYR A 84 7.35 -1.30 -6.66
CA TYR A 84 7.40 0.14 -6.55
C TYR A 84 8.39 0.54 -5.47
N CYS A 85 9.21 1.56 -5.75
CA CYS A 85 10.12 2.13 -4.77
C CYS A 85 9.47 3.33 -4.11
N LEU A 86 9.41 3.33 -2.78
CA LEU A 86 8.96 4.46 -1.99
C LEU A 86 10.18 5.10 -1.36
N ASN A 87 10.67 6.19 -1.93
CA ASN A 87 11.93 6.82 -1.51
C ASN A 87 11.83 8.33 -1.34
N ARG A 88 10.62 8.88 -1.32
CA ARG A 88 10.39 10.33 -1.20
C ARG A 88 9.18 10.58 -0.30
N PRO A 89 9.23 11.60 0.56
CA PRO A 89 8.11 11.88 1.47
C PRO A 89 6.89 12.48 0.77
N HIS A 90 7.01 12.88 -0.50
CA HIS A 90 5.92 13.50 -1.27
C HIS A 90 5.35 12.56 -2.33
N THR A 91 5.63 11.28 -2.25
CA THR A 91 5.00 10.27 -3.11
C THR A 91 4.43 9.15 -2.26
N GLY A 92 3.37 8.53 -2.75
CA GLY A 92 2.78 7.38 -2.09
C GLY A 92 2.31 6.38 -3.12
N ILE A 93 1.95 5.19 -2.67
CA ILE A 93 1.34 4.18 -3.52
C ILE A 93 -0.09 3.94 -3.05
N TYR A 94 -1.02 3.95 -4.00
CA TYR A 94 -2.40 3.56 -3.76
C TYR A 94 -2.56 2.06 -4.03
N LEU A 95 -3.10 1.35 -3.05
CA LEU A 95 -3.37 -0.09 -3.12
C LEU A 95 -4.87 -0.33 -2.97
N PRO A 96 -5.54 -0.77 -4.04
CA PRO A 96 -6.96 -1.11 -3.95
C PRO A 96 -7.18 -2.42 -3.19
N THR A 97 -8.45 -2.80 -3.02
CA THR A 97 -8.80 -4.10 -2.43
C THR A 97 -8.37 -5.23 -3.37
N MET A 98 -8.24 -6.42 -2.81
CA MET A 98 -7.96 -7.66 -3.56
C MET A 98 -6.68 -7.59 -4.39
N VAL A 99 -5.64 -7.00 -3.82
CA VAL A 99 -4.28 -7.01 -4.36
C VAL A 99 -3.36 -7.50 -3.26
N TRP A 100 -2.57 -8.53 -3.57
CA TRP A 100 -1.57 -9.05 -2.63
C TRP A 100 -0.41 -8.07 -2.54
N LYS A 101 0.06 -7.81 -1.33
CA LYS A 101 1.12 -6.83 -1.10
C LYS A 101 2.18 -7.35 -0.15
N GLU A 102 3.41 -6.98 -0.44
CA GLU A 102 4.58 -7.24 0.40
C GLU A 102 5.38 -5.95 0.48
N MET A 103 5.79 -5.57 1.69
CA MET A 103 6.65 -4.41 1.93
C MET A 103 7.99 -4.93 2.45
N TYR A 104 9.08 -4.47 1.85
CA TYR A 104 10.41 -5.02 2.12
C TYR A 104 11.52 -4.03 1.77
N ASP A 105 12.76 -4.44 1.98
CA ASP A 105 13.96 -3.64 1.69
C ASP A 105 13.91 -2.28 2.37
N PHE A 106 13.57 -2.27 3.66
CA PHE A 106 13.48 -1.05 4.46
C PHE A 106 14.88 -0.52 4.74
N SER A 107 15.09 0.78 4.50
CA SER A 107 16.31 1.44 4.97
C SER A 107 16.28 1.54 6.50
N GLU A 108 17.44 1.75 7.12
CA GLU A 108 17.54 1.83 8.58
C GLU A 108 16.67 2.93 9.17
N ASP A 109 16.59 4.05 8.48
CA ASP A 109 15.79 5.22 8.88
C ASP A 109 14.36 5.20 8.37
N SER A 110 13.90 4.11 7.76
CA SER A 110 12.58 4.03 7.14
C SER A 110 11.46 4.21 8.14
N VAL A 111 10.55 5.11 7.83
CA VAL A 111 9.24 5.24 8.48
C VAL A 111 8.19 5.18 7.36
N LEU A 112 7.44 4.10 7.33
CA LEU A 112 6.40 3.88 6.34
C LEU A 112 5.03 4.19 6.97
N LEU A 113 4.45 5.31 6.56
CA LEU A 113 3.13 5.73 7.00
C LEU A 113 2.08 5.02 6.15
N CYS A 114 1.08 4.42 6.81
CA CYS A 114 0.02 3.67 6.16
C CYS A 114 -1.33 4.30 6.51
N LEU A 115 -2.05 4.71 5.48
CA LEU A 115 -3.40 5.26 5.60
C LEU A 115 -4.37 4.19 5.11
N ALA A 116 -5.40 3.90 5.87
CA ALA A 116 -6.34 2.82 5.56
C ALA A 116 -7.79 3.31 5.55
N SER A 117 -8.57 2.77 4.64
CA SER A 117 -9.97 3.15 4.45
C SER A 117 -10.91 2.54 5.48
N GLU A 118 -10.46 1.55 6.24
CA GLU A 118 -11.29 0.82 7.19
C GLU A 118 -10.61 0.69 8.55
N HIS A 119 -11.40 0.54 9.60
CA HIS A 119 -10.90 0.11 10.90
C HIS A 119 -10.32 -1.30 10.78
N TYR A 120 -9.46 -1.67 11.70
CA TYR A 120 -8.84 -2.99 11.67
C TYR A 120 -9.89 -4.08 11.90
N ASP A 121 -9.95 -5.02 10.96
CA ASP A 121 -10.80 -6.22 11.05
C ASP A 121 -9.99 -7.40 10.55
N PRO A 122 -9.53 -8.31 11.43
CA PRO A 122 -8.69 -9.42 11.01
C PRO A 122 -9.38 -10.37 10.04
N ASN A 123 -10.72 -10.38 10.03
CA ASN A 123 -11.49 -11.30 9.19
C ASN A 123 -11.50 -10.92 7.72
N GLU A 124 -11.11 -9.69 7.38
CA GLU A 124 -11.06 -9.26 5.98
C GLU A 124 -9.68 -9.45 5.34
N TYR A 125 -8.70 -9.93 6.12
CA TYR A 125 -7.35 -10.20 5.63
C TYR A 125 -7.26 -11.60 5.05
N ILE A 126 -6.62 -11.72 3.89
CA ILE A 126 -6.27 -13.00 3.25
C ILE A 126 -4.76 -13.14 3.42
N ARG A 127 -4.32 -14.07 4.25
CA ARG A 127 -2.90 -14.20 4.63
C ARG A 127 -2.19 -15.37 3.97
N ASP A 128 -2.91 -16.19 3.23
CA ASP A 128 -2.39 -17.31 2.48
C ASP A 128 -2.47 -16.99 0.99
N TYR A 129 -1.33 -16.98 0.31
CA TYR A 129 -1.27 -16.61 -1.10
C TYR A 129 -2.07 -17.55 -1.99
N ASP A 130 -2.01 -18.86 -1.71
CA ASP A 130 -2.77 -19.84 -2.49
C ASP A 130 -4.27 -19.62 -2.35
N GLN A 131 -4.72 -19.28 -1.15
CA GLN A 131 -6.13 -18.92 -0.92
C GLN A 131 -6.50 -17.66 -1.69
N PHE A 132 -5.62 -16.66 -1.69
CA PHE A 132 -5.83 -15.44 -2.47
C PHE A 132 -6.00 -15.75 -3.96
N VAL A 133 -5.11 -16.57 -4.52
CA VAL A 133 -5.17 -16.99 -5.93
C VAL A 133 -6.50 -17.65 -6.23
N LYS A 134 -6.94 -18.58 -5.37
CA LYS A 134 -8.22 -19.26 -5.55
C LYS A 134 -9.40 -18.30 -5.53
N MET A 135 -9.39 -17.34 -4.63
CA MET A 135 -10.46 -16.36 -4.52
C MET A 135 -10.55 -15.48 -5.77
N VAL A 136 -9.42 -15.02 -6.28
CA VAL A 136 -9.37 -14.20 -7.50
C VAL A 136 -9.87 -15.01 -8.71
N CYS A 137 -9.41 -16.25 -8.87
CA CYS A 137 -9.84 -17.12 -9.96
C CYS A 137 -11.32 -17.43 -9.90
N THR A 138 -11.87 -17.65 -8.70
CA THR A 138 -13.29 -17.92 -8.50
C THR A 138 -14.14 -16.72 -8.89
N GLU A 139 -13.73 -15.51 -8.50
CA GLU A 139 -14.43 -14.28 -8.88
C GLU A 139 -14.47 -14.11 -10.39
N GLU A 140 -13.39 -14.39 -11.08
CA GLU A 140 -13.32 -14.31 -12.55
C GLU A 140 -14.25 -15.34 -13.20
N SER A 141 -14.33 -16.52 -12.65
CA SER A 141 -15.22 -17.58 -13.17
C SER A 141 -16.68 -17.18 -13.08
N LEU A 142 -17.03 -16.34 -12.13
CA LEU A 142 -18.40 -15.89 -11.89
C LEU A 142 -18.75 -14.64 -12.70
N SER A 143 -17.78 -13.97 -13.21
CA SER A 143 -18.00 -12.77 -14.02
C SER A 143 -17.98 -13.09 -15.53
#